data_8584e3ff601fed1938aad8315aa69471
#
_entry.id   8584e3ff601fed1938aad8315aa69471
#
_cell.length_a   1.000
_cell.length_b   1.000
_cell.length_c   1.000
_cell.angle_alpha   90.00
_cell.angle_beta   90.00
_cell.angle_gamma   90.00
#
_symmetry.space_group_name_H-M   'P 1'
#
loop_
_entity.id
_entity.type
_entity.pdbx_description
1 polymer ?
#
loop_
_entity_poly.entity_id
_entity_poly.type
_entity_poly.pdbx_seq_one_letter_code
_entity_poly.pdbx_strand_id
1 'polypeptide(L)'
;MEPTVHTKEEIIERLRRISSELRELSVERLGLFGSFARDEQRDDSDVDILVEFAPGRKNFDNFMNLNFKLEDVLQRHVEVVTRESLSPYIGPHILEEAEYVSFGN
;
A
#
# COMPACT_ATOMS: atom_id res chain seq x y z
N MET A 1 -14.11 -4.05 -14.65
CA MET A 1 -13.49 -3.18 -13.63
C MET A 1 -14.18 -3.38 -12.30
N GLU A 2 -13.41 -3.62 -11.26
CA GLU A 2 -13.99 -3.82 -9.94
C GLU A 2 -14.37 -2.48 -9.31
N PRO A 3 -15.36 -2.47 -8.42
CA PRO A 3 -15.75 -1.23 -7.76
C PRO A 3 -14.70 -0.77 -6.77
N THR A 4 -14.86 0.46 -6.29
CA THR A 4 -14.05 1.03 -5.23
C THR A 4 -14.06 0.13 -3.99
N VAL A 5 -12.89 -0.02 -3.35
CA VAL A 5 -12.82 -0.77 -2.09
C VAL A 5 -13.48 -0.01 -0.97
N HIS A 6 -14.09 -0.73 -0.04
CA HIS A 6 -14.75 -0.12 1.12
C HIS A 6 -14.23 -0.67 2.44
N THR A 7 -13.50 -1.77 2.43
CA THR A 7 -13.02 -2.42 3.65
C THR A 7 -11.56 -2.81 3.55
N LYS A 8 -10.93 -2.97 4.71
CA LYS A 8 -9.56 -3.47 4.80
C LYS A 8 -9.43 -4.83 4.12
N GLU A 9 -10.40 -5.71 4.33
CA GLU A 9 -10.37 -7.05 3.77
C GLU A 9 -10.38 -7.04 2.24
N GLU A 10 -11.17 -6.14 1.66
CA GLU A 10 -11.17 -5.99 0.19
C GLU A 10 -9.83 -5.52 -0.33
N ILE A 11 -9.20 -4.58 0.37
CA ILE A 11 -7.88 -4.08 -0.01
C ILE A 11 -6.86 -5.20 0.01
N ILE A 12 -6.80 -5.94 1.12
CA ILE A 12 -5.83 -7.01 1.28
C ILE A 12 -6.01 -8.09 0.20
N GLU A 13 -7.25 -8.46 -0.07
CA GLU A 13 -7.53 -9.47 -1.08
C GLU A 13 -7.07 -9.02 -2.46
N ARG A 14 -7.39 -7.78 -2.86
CA ARG A 14 -6.98 -7.28 -4.18
C ARG A 14 -5.47 -7.19 -4.32
N LEU A 15 -4.78 -6.78 -3.25
CA LEU A 15 -3.32 -6.70 -3.27
C LEU A 15 -2.70 -8.09 -3.40
N ARG A 16 -3.26 -9.08 -2.74
CA ARG A 16 -2.78 -10.45 -2.89
C ARG A 16 -2.93 -10.97 -4.30
N ARG A 17 -4.02 -10.60 -4.97
CA ARG A 17 -4.26 -11.04 -6.36
C ARG A 17 -3.24 -10.49 -7.34
N ILE A 18 -2.65 -9.35 -7.04
CA ILE A 18 -1.66 -8.73 -7.93
C ILE A 18 -0.24 -8.90 -7.41
N SER A 19 0.00 -9.87 -6.54
CA SER A 19 1.33 -10.03 -5.93
C SER A 19 2.44 -10.20 -6.95
N SER A 20 2.20 -10.88 -8.07
CA SER A 20 3.25 -11.03 -9.09
C SER A 20 3.58 -9.69 -9.75
N GLU A 21 2.57 -8.86 -10.02
CA GLU A 21 2.82 -7.52 -10.57
C GLU A 21 3.55 -6.63 -9.57
N LEU A 22 3.24 -6.78 -8.29
CA LEU A 22 3.96 -6.02 -7.26
C LEU A 22 5.42 -6.42 -7.20
N ARG A 23 5.71 -7.71 -7.32
CA ARG A 23 7.11 -8.18 -7.37
C ARG A 23 7.83 -7.66 -8.60
N GLU A 24 7.14 -7.57 -9.74
CA GLU A 24 7.71 -7.02 -10.95
C GLU A 24 8.08 -5.56 -10.79
N LEU A 25 7.40 -4.84 -9.91
CA LEU A 25 7.72 -3.46 -9.57
C LEU A 25 8.77 -3.37 -8.46
N SER A 26 9.37 -4.50 -8.10
CA SER A 26 10.41 -4.60 -7.07
C SER A 26 9.92 -4.27 -5.67
N VAL A 27 8.64 -4.46 -5.42
CA VAL A 27 8.08 -4.29 -4.07
C VAL A 27 8.44 -5.50 -3.23
N GLU A 28 9.04 -5.25 -2.08
CA GLU A 28 9.39 -6.28 -1.14
C GLU A 28 8.31 -6.47 -0.07
N ARG A 29 7.78 -5.34 0.42
CA ARG A 29 6.72 -5.36 1.44
C ARG A 29 5.74 -4.23 1.20
N LEU A 30 4.47 -4.50 1.47
CA LEU A 30 3.42 -3.48 1.49
C LEU A 30 2.68 -3.58 2.82
N GLY A 31 2.47 -2.44 3.46
CA GLY A 31 1.71 -2.38 4.69
C GLY A 31 0.55 -1.39 4.55
N LEU A 32 -0.60 -1.77 5.07
CA LEU A 32 -1.76 -0.89 5.13
C LEU A 32 -1.76 -0.20 6.47
N PHE A 33 -1.91 1.13 6.46
CA PHE A 33 -2.03 1.88 7.71
C PHE A 33 -3.12 2.92 7.55
N GLY A 34 -3.30 3.78 8.55
CA GLY A 34 -4.30 4.82 8.50
C GLY A 34 -5.71 4.32 8.79
N SER A 35 -6.71 5.06 8.29
CA SER A 35 -8.10 4.79 8.65
C SER A 35 -8.59 3.40 8.26
N PHE A 36 -8.19 2.90 7.08
CA PHE A 36 -8.59 1.55 6.68
C PHE A 36 -8.00 0.48 7.59
N ALA A 37 -6.75 0.66 8.03
CA ALA A 37 -6.13 -0.31 8.94
C ALA A 37 -6.82 -0.32 10.29
N ARG A 38 -7.30 0.84 10.74
CA ARG A 38 -8.01 0.95 12.03
C ARG A 38 -9.51 0.67 11.93
N ASP A 39 -10.00 0.38 10.74
CA ASP A 39 -11.42 0.16 10.48
C ASP A 39 -12.27 1.40 10.82
N GLU A 40 -11.69 2.58 10.54
CA GLU A 40 -12.32 3.88 10.79
C GLU A 40 -12.56 4.66 9.50
N GLN A 41 -12.49 3.97 8.36
CA GLN A 41 -12.60 4.62 7.07
C GLN A 41 -14.00 5.14 6.80
N ARG A 42 -14.04 6.20 5.98
CA ARG A 42 -15.26 6.81 5.48
C ARG A 42 -15.27 6.68 3.96
N ASP A 43 -16.40 7.04 3.36
CA ASP A 43 -16.55 6.97 1.90
C ASP A 43 -15.51 7.81 1.16
N ASP A 44 -15.03 8.89 1.78
CA ASP A 44 -14.04 9.78 1.18
C ASP A 44 -12.61 9.52 1.67
N SER A 45 -12.38 8.45 2.43
CA SER A 45 -11.04 8.14 2.94
C SER A 45 -10.10 7.70 1.83
N ASP A 46 -8.84 8.16 1.91
CA ASP A 46 -7.77 7.64 1.07
C ASP A 46 -7.25 6.33 1.66
N VAL A 47 -6.64 5.51 0.80
CA VAL A 47 -5.96 4.31 1.26
C VAL A 47 -4.49 4.66 1.50
N ASP A 48 -4.01 4.43 2.71
CA ASP A 48 -2.64 4.74 3.09
C ASP A 48 -1.78 3.48 3.04
N ILE A 49 -0.76 3.50 2.17
CA ILE A 49 0.09 2.32 1.93
C ILE A 49 1.55 2.68 2.21
N LEU A 50 2.18 1.84 3.02
CA LEU A 50 3.62 1.90 3.28
C LEU A 50 4.31 0.88 2.38
N VAL A 51 5.31 1.33 1.60
CA VAL A 51 6.01 0.43 0.70
C VAL A 51 7.49 0.30 1.08
N GLU A 52 8.01 -0.90 0.95
CA GLU A 52 9.44 -1.16 1.04
C GLU A 52 9.84 -1.82 -0.27
N PHE A 53 10.73 -1.18 -1.01
CA PHE A 53 11.27 -1.74 -2.26
C PHE A 53 12.47 -2.62 -1.95
N ALA A 54 12.74 -3.56 -2.83
CA ALA A 54 13.94 -4.37 -2.73
C ALA A 54 15.18 -3.46 -2.78
N PRO A 55 16.26 -3.84 -2.11
CA PRO A 55 17.46 -2.99 -2.05
C PRO A 55 17.93 -2.55 -3.44
N GLY A 56 18.17 -1.24 -3.58
CA GLY A 56 18.62 -0.66 -4.83
C GLY A 56 17.56 -0.51 -5.91
N ARG A 57 16.32 -0.86 -5.60
CA ARG A 57 15.24 -0.82 -6.60
C ARG A 57 14.26 0.32 -6.40
N LYS A 58 14.45 1.13 -5.38
CA LYS A 58 13.61 2.31 -5.17
C LYS A 58 14.05 3.39 -6.15
N ASN A 59 13.20 3.70 -7.11
CA ASN A 59 13.44 4.81 -8.04
C ASN A 59 12.11 5.43 -8.39
N PHE A 60 12.17 6.58 -9.07
CA PHE A 60 10.98 7.35 -9.40
C PHE A 60 9.99 6.52 -10.23
N ASP A 61 10.49 5.82 -11.26
CA ASP A 61 9.61 5.05 -12.14
C ASP A 61 8.88 3.94 -11.40
N ASN A 62 9.60 3.19 -10.57
CA ASN A 62 8.99 2.11 -9.79
C ASN A 62 7.95 2.67 -8.83
N PHE A 63 8.26 3.79 -8.19
CA PHE A 63 7.34 4.43 -7.26
C PHE A 63 6.06 4.89 -7.97
N MET A 64 6.19 5.57 -9.11
CA MET A 64 5.03 6.07 -9.84
C MET A 64 4.20 4.94 -10.42
N ASN A 65 4.86 3.91 -10.96
CA ASN A 65 4.13 2.77 -11.50
C ASN A 65 3.36 2.03 -10.42
N LEU A 66 3.95 1.91 -9.23
CA LEU A 66 3.25 1.31 -8.09
C LEU A 66 2.02 2.14 -7.73
N ASN A 67 2.18 3.46 -7.66
CA ASN A 67 1.07 4.34 -7.30
C ASN A 67 -0.10 4.19 -8.27
N PHE A 68 0.20 4.23 -9.58
CA PHE A 68 -0.83 4.06 -10.62
C PHE A 68 -1.50 2.69 -10.51
N LYS A 69 -0.70 1.64 -10.29
CA LYS A 69 -1.23 0.29 -10.19
C LYS A 69 -2.18 0.14 -9.00
N LEU A 70 -1.80 0.69 -7.87
CA LEU A 70 -2.62 0.60 -6.67
C LEU A 70 -3.94 1.35 -6.84
N GLU A 71 -3.91 2.55 -7.43
CA GLU A 71 -5.12 3.31 -7.66
C GLU A 71 -6.04 2.62 -8.67
N ASP A 72 -5.45 1.99 -9.68
CA ASP A 72 -6.24 1.24 -10.65
C ASP A 72 -6.92 0.02 -10.02
N VAL A 73 -6.18 -0.72 -9.21
CA VAL A 73 -6.69 -1.95 -8.60
C VAL A 73 -7.73 -1.66 -7.52
N LEU A 74 -7.51 -0.63 -6.74
CA LEU A 74 -8.37 -0.33 -5.59
C LEU A 74 -9.51 0.64 -5.94
N GLN A 75 -9.42 1.31 -7.08
CA GLN A 75 -10.41 2.29 -7.52
C GLN A 75 -10.69 3.34 -6.46
N ARG A 76 -9.62 3.82 -5.82
CA ARG A 76 -9.67 4.84 -4.78
C ARG A 76 -8.32 5.53 -4.74
N HIS A 77 -8.29 6.77 -4.32
CA HIS A 77 -7.03 7.49 -4.17
C HIS A 77 -6.15 6.79 -3.13
N VAL A 78 -4.90 6.56 -3.48
CA VAL A 78 -3.94 5.88 -2.62
C VAL A 78 -2.79 6.84 -2.30
N GLU A 79 -2.47 6.97 -1.03
CA GLU A 79 -1.31 7.71 -0.59
C GLU A 79 -0.20 6.72 -0.26
N VAL A 80 0.84 6.71 -1.08
CA VAL A 80 1.96 5.77 -0.94
C VAL A 80 3.13 6.48 -0.29
N VAL A 81 3.62 5.91 0.82
CA VAL A 81 4.82 6.43 1.47
C VAL A 81 5.86 5.33 1.53
N THR A 82 7.13 5.71 1.41
CA THR A 82 8.23 4.76 1.57
C THR A 82 8.69 4.79 3.02
N ARG A 83 9.26 3.67 3.47
CA ARG A 83 9.76 3.60 4.83
C ARG A 83 10.82 4.68 5.09
N GLU A 84 11.67 4.95 4.10
CA GLU A 84 12.75 5.93 4.24
C GLU A 84 12.23 7.36 4.40
N SER A 85 11.01 7.64 3.92
CA SER A 85 10.45 8.98 4.00
C SER A 85 9.74 9.28 5.30
N LEU A 86 9.60 8.28 6.19
CA LEU A 86 8.90 8.48 7.46
C LEU A 86 9.71 9.35 8.41
N SER A 87 9.03 10.32 9.03
CA SER A 87 9.70 11.18 10.01
C SER A 87 9.98 10.39 11.30
N PRO A 88 10.98 10.81 12.08
CA PRO A 88 11.26 10.12 13.34
C PRO A 88 10.14 10.28 14.39
N TYR A 89 9.21 11.21 14.17
CA TYR A 89 8.12 11.45 15.11
C TYR A 89 6.90 10.60 14.80
N ILE A 90 6.52 10.53 13.52
CA ILE A 90 5.30 9.81 13.12
C ILE A 90 5.61 8.40 12.62
N GLY A 91 6.84 8.18 12.15
CA GLY A 91 7.25 6.89 11.59
C GLY A 91 7.00 5.70 12.50
N PRO A 92 7.43 5.77 13.79
CA PRO A 92 7.21 4.64 14.71
C PRO A 92 5.73 4.28 14.86
N HIS A 93 4.84 5.27 14.85
CA HIS A 93 3.41 5.02 14.94
C HIS A 93 2.88 4.30 13.70
N ILE A 94 3.35 4.73 12.53
CA ILE A 94 2.95 4.10 11.26
C ILE A 94 3.46 2.66 11.21
N LEU A 95 4.72 2.43 11.58
CA LEU A 95 5.31 1.10 11.56
C LEU A 95 4.60 0.15 12.52
N GLU A 96 4.19 0.65 13.68
CA GLU A 96 3.47 -0.16 14.65
C GLU A 96 2.05 -0.47 14.17
N GLU A 97 1.40 0.48 13.51
CA GLU A 97 0.03 0.32 13.03
C GLU A 97 -0.05 -0.52 11.76
N ALA A 98 0.99 -0.49 10.93
CA ALA A 98 0.94 -1.07 9.60
C ALA A 98 0.64 -2.58 9.62
N GLU A 99 -0.34 -2.96 8.82
CA GLU A 99 -0.70 -4.37 8.66
C GLU A 99 -0.15 -4.81 7.31
N TYR A 100 0.87 -5.67 7.34
CA TYR A 100 1.57 -6.07 6.12
C TYR A 100 0.78 -7.11 5.35
N VAL A 101 0.79 -6.96 4.02
CA VAL A 101 0.11 -7.88 3.13
C VAL A 101 1.10 -8.98 2.72
N SER A 102 0.65 -10.24 2.88
CA SER A 102 1.46 -11.38 2.45
C SER A 102 1.32 -11.55 0.94
N PHE A 103 2.45 -11.63 0.24
CA PHE A 103 2.44 -11.83 -1.21
C PHE A 103 2.41 -13.31 -1.58
N GLY A 104 2.26 -14.18 -0.65
CA GLY A 104 2.35 -15.61 -0.87
C GLY A 104 3.77 -15.95 -1.26
N ASN A 105 4.09 -17.15 -1.49
CA ASN A 105 5.41 -17.50 -2.04
C ASN A 105 5.49 -18.96 -2.33
#